data_657df0c64d4efee1aa11fddea75925f8
#
_entry.id   657df0c64d4efee1aa11fddea75925f8
#
_cell.length_a   1.000
_cell.length_b   1.000
_cell.length_c   1.000
_cell.angle_alpha   90.00
_cell.angle_beta   90.00
_cell.angle_gamma   90.00
#
_symmetry.space_group_name_H-M   'P 1'
#
loop_
_entity.id
_entity.type
_entity.pdbx_description
1 polymer ?
#
loop_
_entity_poly.entity_id
_entity_poly.type
_entity_poly.pdbx_seq_one_letter_code
_entity_poly.pdbx_strand_id
1 'polypeptide(L)'
;EHENHAQVWQRSTEQIRSALPLAAKLGQRILIENVWNGFLYDPDGGEKQSAELLARYLDAFASPWVGSYFDIGNHQRYGKPAEWIRTLGPRIVKLDCKDWGKEVGFCKIGDGDVDWAAVRAALVEIGFIGWCTAEVQGGDGARLQAIA
;
A
#
# COMPACT_ATOMS: atom_id res chain seq x y z
N GLU A 1 4.56 -24.77 10.67
CA GLU A 1 5.03 -24.85 9.27
C GLU A 1 4.84 -23.50 8.64
N HIS A 2 5.88 -22.99 7.96
CA HIS A 2 5.77 -21.72 7.24
C HIS A 2 5.19 -21.99 5.84
N GLU A 3 4.09 -21.32 5.50
CA GLU A 3 3.52 -21.39 4.17
C GLU A 3 4.47 -20.77 3.14
N ASN A 4 4.57 -21.38 1.96
CA ASN A 4 5.27 -20.78 0.85
C ASN A 4 4.38 -19.74 0.13
N HIS A 5 5.00 -18.93 -0.73
CA HIS A 5 4.30 -17.86 -1.45
C HIS A 5 3.07 -18.34 -2.24
N ALA A 6 3.15 -19.52 -2.90
CA ALA A 6 2.04 -20.06 -3.68
C ALA A 6 0.85 -20.47 -2.78
N GLN A 7 1.12 -21.05 -1.62
CA GLN A 7 0.10 -21.43 -0.65
C GLN A 7 -0.60 -20.19 -0.07
N VAL A 8 0.18 -19.15 0.28
CA VAL A 8 -0.39 -17.87 0.76
C VAL A 8 -1.26 -17.23 -0.33
N TRP A 9 -0.77 -17.20 -1.58
CA TRP A 9 -1.53 -16.69 -2.72
C TRP A 9 -2.85 -17.41 -2.89
N GLN A 10 -2.82 -18.75 -2.96
CA GLN A 10 -4.03 -19.55 -3.15
C GLN A 10 -5.03 -19.30 -2.01
N ARG A 11 -4.61 -19.50 -0.76
CA ARG A 11 -5.47 -19.35 0.41
C ARG A 11 -6.07 -17.96 0.51
N SER A 12 -5.27 -16.90 0.34
CA SER A 12 -5.76 -15.52 0.43
C SER A 12 -6.74 -15.17 -0.70
N THR A 13 -6.46 -15.61 -1.94
CA THR A 13 -7.38 -15.38 -3.05
C THR A 13 -8.70 -16.11 -2.89
N GLU A 14 -8.71 -17.34 -2.40
CA GLU A 14 -9.93 -18.10 -2.10
C GLU A 14 -10.79 -17.38 -1.05
N GLN A 15 -10.18 -16.94 0.06
CA GLN A 15 -10.87 -16.24 1.13
C GLN A 15 -11.43 -14.88 0.66
N ILE A 16 -10.65 -14.09 -0.05
CA ILE A 16 -11.12 -12.80 -0.56
C ILE A 16 -12.26 -13.01 -1.56
N ARG A 17 -12.15 -13.98 -2.48
CA ARG A 17 -13.22 -14.30 -3.44
C ARG A 17 -14.52 -14.70 -2.74
N SER A 18 -14.44 -15.44 -1.65
CA SER A 18 -15.63 -15.82 -0.87
C SER A 18 -16.37 -14.61 -0.27
N ALA A 19 -15.64 -13.53 0.02
CA ALA A 19 -16.19 -12.30 0.59
C ALA A 19 -16.72 -11.30 -0.47
N LEU A 20 -16.36 -11.46 -1.75
CA LEU A 20 -16.74 -10.52 -2.82
C LEU A 20 -18.25 -10.31 -2.97
N PRO A 21 -19.12 -11.35 -2.90
CA PRO A 21 -20.57 -11.13 -3.00
C PRO A 21 -21.11 -10.23 -1.88
N LEU A 22 -20.57 -10.37 -0.67
CA LEU A 22 -20.94 -9.50 0.45
C LEU A 22 -20.40 -8.09 0.27
N ALA A 23 -19.15 -7.94 -0.15
CA ALA A 23 -18.54 -6.65 -0.45
C ALA A 23 -19.36 -5.88 -1.50
N ALA A 24 -19.73 -6.55 -2.59
CA ALA A 24 -20.58 -5.97 -3.63
C ALA A 24 -21.97 -5.56 -3.11
N LYS A 25 -22.61 -6.43 -2.31
CA LYS A 25 -23.91 -6.15 -1.71
C LYS A 25 -23.89 -4.92 -0.79
N LEU A 26 -22.79 -4.74 -0.06
CA LEU A 26 -22.63 -3.63 0.88
C LEU A 26 -22.04 -2.36 0.22
N GLY A 27 -21.64 -2.41 -1.05
CA GLY A 27 -20.94 -1.32 -1.71
C GLY A 27 -19.56 -1.02 -1.10
N GLN A 28 -18.91 -2.02 -0.48
CA GLN A 28 -17.63 -1.88 0.19
C GLN A 28 -16.52 -2.55 -0.61
N ARG A 29 -15.33 -1.95 -0.59
CA ARG A 29 -14.14 -2.53 -1.23
C ARG A 29 -13.27 -3.24 -0.21
N ILE A 30 -12.69 -4.36 -0.63
CA ILE A 30 -11.63 -5.07 0.09
C ILE A 30 -10.31 -4.50 -0.40
N LEU A 31 -9.56 -3.88 0.49
CA LEU A 31 -8.30 -3.24 0.12
C LEU A 31 -7.13 -4.05 0.68
N ILE A 32 -6.14 -4.28 -0.19
CA ILE A 32 -4.91 -5.01 0.15
C ILE A 32 -3.82 -4.00 0.44
N GLU A 33 -3.30 -4.06 1.65
CA GLU A 33 -2.22 -3.21 2.10
C GLU A 33 -0.85 -3.88 1.88
N ASN A 34 0.15 -3.11 1.48
CA ASN A 34 1.54 -3.54 1.42
C ASN A 34 2.18 -3.41 2.80
N VAL A 35 2.34 -4.54 3.47
CA VAL A 35 2.92 -4.64 4.81
C VAL A 35 4.22 -5.45 4.81
N TRP A 36 5.03 -5.35 5.86
CA TRP A 36 6.34 -5.99 5.97
C TRP A 36 6.27 -7.51 6.26
N ASN A 37 5.57 -8.25 5.43
CA ASN A 37 5.38 -9.70 5.60
C ASN A 37 6.07 -10.56 4.52
N GLY A 38 6.78 -9.95 3.57
CA GLY A 38 7.43 -10.66 2.47
C GLY A 38 6.49 -11.25 1.43
N PHE A 39 5.19 -10.96 1.51
CA PHE A 39 4.21 -11.36 0.51
C PHE A 39 4.04 -10.26 -0.55
N LEU A 40 4.15 -10.62 -1.83
CA LEU A 40 4.03 -9.72 -3.00
C LEU A 40 5.21 -8.75 -3.21
N TYR A 41 6.28 -8.90 -2.46
CA TYR A 41 7.55 -8.23 -2.69
C TYR A 41 8.70 -9.08 -2.09
N ASP A 42 9.93 -8.77 -2.48
CA ASP A 42 11.13 -9.40 -1.95
C ASP A 42 11.78 -8.44 -0.92
N PRO A 43 11.85 -8.80 0.37
CA PRO A 43 12.50 -7.96 1.38
C PRO A 43 13.97 -7.62 1.06
N ASP A 44 14.64 -8.47 0.29
CA ASP A 44 16.04 -8.31 -0.14
C ASP A 44 16.16 -7.76 -1.58
N GLY A 45 15.04 -7.50 -2.24
CA GLY A 45 14.97 -7.08 -3.65
C GLY A 45 15.49 -5.65 -3.92
N GLY A 46 15.67 -4.85 -2.86
CA GLY A 46 16.19 -3.49 -2.95
C GLY A 46 15.29 -2.53 -3.73
N GLU A 47 15.82 -1.32 -3.98
CA GLU A 47 15.06 -0.20 -4.56
C GLU A 47 14.62 -0.39 -6.03
N LYS A 48 15.11 -1.43 -6.69
CA LYS A 48 14.81 -1.68 -8.12
C LYS A 48 13.63 -2.60 -8.34
N GLN A 49 13.08 -3.21 -7.29
CA GLN A 49 11.93 -4.08 -7.45
C GLN A 49 10.68 -3.28 -7.85
N SER A 50 9.84 -3.89 -8.67
CA SER A 50 8.60 -3.27 -9.16
C SER A 50 7.38 -3.78 -8.40
N ALA A 51 6.27 -3.03 -8.50
CA ALA A 51 4.98 -3.42 -7.96
C ALA A 51 4.20 -4.43 -8.83
N GLU A 52 4.81 -4.98 -9.89
CA GLU A 52 4.10 -5.85 -10.85
C GLU A 52 3.50 -7.09 -10.19
N LEU A 53 4.16 -7.66 -9.18
CA LEU A 53 3.63 -8.83 -8.48
C LEU A 53 2.36 -8.47 -7.69
N LEU A 54 2.34 -7.33 -7.01
CA LEU A 54 1.15 -6.82 -6.33
C LEU A 54 0.06 -6.47 -7.34
N ALA A 55 0.40 -5.81 -8.44
CA ALA A 55 -0.56 -5.50 -9.51
C ALA A 55 -1.23 -6.77 -10.06
N ARG A 56 -0.45 -7.81 -10.38
CA ARG A 56 -0.98 -9.12 -10.83
C ARG A 56 -1.86 -9.78 -9.78
N TYR A 57 -1.50 -9.68 -8.50
CA TYR A 57 -2.32 -10.22 -7.42
C TYR A 57 -3.69 -9.53 -7.37
N LEU A 58 -3.72 -8.21 -7.46
CA LEU A 58 -4.97 -7.44 -7.48
C LEU A 58 -5.81 -7.77 -8.73
N ASP A 59 -5.18 -7.85 -9.89
CA ASP A 59 -5.87 -8.17 -11.16
C ASP A 59 -6.44 -9.59 -11.18
N ALA A 60 -5.85 -10.54 -10.44
CA ALA A 60 -6.34 -11.91 -10.37
C ALA A 60 -7.78 -12.03 -9.81
N PHE A 61 -8.26 -11.02 -9.11
CA PHE A 61 -9.65 -10.99 -8.63
C PHE A 61 -10.65 -10.63 -9.72
N ALA A 62 -10.23 -9.90 -10.77
CA ALA A 62 -11.10 -9.40 -11.85
C ALA A 62 -12.38 -8.73 -11.30
N SER A 63 -12.26 -7.94 -10.24
CA SER A 63 -13.38 -7.38 -9.49
C SER A 63 -13.16 -5.92 -9.11
N PRO A 64 -14.13 -5.01 -9.32
CA PRO A 64 -14.02 -3.63 -8.87
C PRO A 64 -14.08 -3.49 -7.34
N TRP A 65 -14.37 -4.58 -6.63
CA TRP A 65 -14.47 -4.62 -5.17
C TRP A 65 -13.15 -4.97 -4.48
N VAL A 66 -12.06 -5.15 -5.23
CA VAL A 66 -10.69 -5.33 -4.71
C VAL A 66 -9.81 -4.21 -5.23
N GLY A 67 -8.97 -3.68 -4.37
CA GLY A 67 -8.00 -2.65 -4.72
C GLY A 67 -6.82 -2.60 -3.77
N SER A 68 -5.90 -1.68 -4.02
CA SER A 68 -4.76 -1.42 -3.15
C SER A 68 -5.09 -0.37 -2.11
N TYR A 69 -4.70 -0.66 -0.88
CA TYR A 69 -4.45 0.32 0.17
C TYR A 69 -2.93 0.50 0.25
N PHE A 70 -2.42 1.50 -0.46
CA PHE A 70 -0.98 1.65 -0.60
C PHE A 70 -0.39 2.47 0.54
N ASP A 71 0.41 1.84 1.39
CA ASP A 71 1.20 2.50 2.42
C ASP A 71 2.55 2.94 1.83
N ILE A 72 2.78 4.25 1.84
CA ILE A 72 3.95 4.89 1.27
C ILE A 72 5.19 4.60 2.12
N GLY A 73 5.07 4.71 3.44
CA GLY A 73 6.19 4.53 4.37
C GLY A 73 6.62 3.08 4.51
N ASN A 74 5.68 2.13 4.52
CA ASN A 74 6.01 0.71 4.53
C ASN A 74 6.87 0.35 3.31
N HIS A 75 6.60 0.97 2.17
CA HIS A 75 7.30 0.65 0.94
C HIS A 75 8.62 1.38 0.78
N GLN A 76 8.83 2.49 1.46
CA GLN A 76 10.10 3.24 1.42
C GLN A 76 11.31 2.37 1.77
N ARG A 77 11.14 1.40 2.68
CA ARG A 77 12.20 0.46 3.05
C ARG A 77 12.63 -0.47 1.91
N TYR A 78 11.72 -0.80 1.00
CA TYR A 78 11.90 -1.88 0.03
C TYR A 78 11.88 -1.42 -1.42
N GLY A 79 11.78 -0.11 -1.67
CA GLY A 79 11.72 0.40 -3.02
C GLY A 79 11.48 1.89 -3.08
N LYS A 80 11.04 2.34 -4.25
CA LYS A 80 10.68 3.74 -4.50
C LYS A 80 9.17 3.87 -4.56
N PRO A 81 8.51 4.41 -3.55
CA PRO A 81 7.05 4.50 -3.50
C PRO A 81 6.43 5.14 -4.75
N ALA A 82 7.06 6.18 -5.30
CA ALA A 82 6.57 6.84 -6.52
C ALA A 82 6.50 5.90 -7.74
N GLU A 83 7.48 5.00 -7.91
CA GLU A 83 7.48 4.03 -9.01
C GLU A 83 6.40 2.97 -8.81
N TRP A 84 6.18 2.55 -7.57
CA TRP A 84 5.10 1.62 -7.25
C TRP A 84 3.73 2.25 -7.49
N ILE A 85 3.55 3.52 -7.13
CA ILE A 85 2.32 4.27 -7.42
C ILE A 85 2.03 4.27 -8.92
N ARG A 86 3.04 4.54 -9.76
CA ARG A 86 2.89 4.51 -11.22
C ARG A 86 2.49 3.13 -11.74
N THR A 87 3.15 2.08 -11.24
CA THR A 87 2.88 0.69 -11.64
C THR A 87 1.49 0.22 -11.22
N LEU A 88 1.07 0.56 -9.99
CA LEU A 88 -0.25 0.19 -9.48
C LEU A 88 -1.37 1.00 -10.16
N GLY A 89 -1.12 2.26 -10.45
CA GLY A 89 -2.05 3.11 -11.18
C GLY A 89 -3.46 3.12 -10.58
N PRO A 90 -4.50 2.86 -11.38
CA PRO A 90 -5.91 2.94 -10.94
C PRO A 90 -6.30 1.85 -9.92
N ARG A 91 -5.41 0.90 -9.60
CA ARG A 91 -5.66 -0.11 -8.56
C ARG A 91 -5.57 0.48 -7.17
N ILE A 92 -4.91 1.65 -7.01
CA ILE A 92 -4.83 2.36 -5.73
C ILE A 92 -6.18 3.01 -5.45
N VAL A 93 -6.79 2.64 -4.34
CA VAL A 93 -8.08 3.17 -3.88
C VAL A 93 -7.90 4.09 -2.69
N LYS A 94 -6.93 3.80 -1.84
CA LYS A 94 -6.63 4.53 -0.62
C LYS A 94 -5.12 4.55 -0.38
N LEU A 95 -4.64 5.59 0.30
CA LEU A 95 -3.24 5.73 0.70
C LEU A 95 -3.11 5.83 2.21
N ASP A 96 -2.04 5.25 2.75
CA ASP A 96 -1.49 5.66 4.02
C ASP A 96 -0.26 6.56 3.80
N CYS A 97 -0.34 7.75 4.39
CA CYS A 97 0.76 8.67 4.50
C CYS A 97 1.51 8.35 5.79
N LYS A 98 2.63 7.70 5.64
CA LYS A 98 3.57 7.32 6.68
C LYS A 98 4.96 7.62 6.16
N ASP A 99 5.88 7.96 7.02
CA ASP A 99 7.27 8.17 6.62
C ASP A 99 8.21 7.19 7.32
N TRP A 100 9.28 6.85 6.63
CA TRP A 100 10.32 5.97 7.12
C TRP A 100 11.66 6.44 6.60
N GLY A 101 12.64 6.49 7.48
CA GLY A 101 14.03 6.79 7.15
C GLY A 101 14.95 5.65 7.58
N LYS A 102 15.98 5.38 6.79
CA LYS A 102 16.93 4.30 7.02
C LYS A 102 17.59 4.38 8.40
N GLU A 103 17.91 5.59 8.84
CA GLU A 103 18.61 5.84 10.11
C GLU A 103 17.64 5.98 11.30
N VAL A 104 16.40 6.38 11.05
CA VAL A 104 15.45 6.76 12.11
C VAL A 104 14.25 5.81 12.24
N GLY A 105 14.06 4.91 11.25
CA GLY A 105 12.87 4.06 11.20
C GLY A 105 11.60 4.85 10.89
N PHE A 106 10.46 4.43 11.41
CA PHE A 106 9.20 5.18 11.29
C PHE A 106 9.29 6.49 12.07
N CYS A 107 8.95 7.58 11.39
CA CYS A 107 9.11 8.94 11.91
C CYS A 107 7.93 9.84 11.55
N LYS A 108 8.02 11.11 11.89
CA LYS A 108 7.05 12.12 11.47
C LYS A 108 7.08 12.23 9.94
N ILE A 109 5.91 12.40 9.33
CA ILE A 109 5.79 12.63 7.90
C ILE A 109 6.61 13.86 7.50
N GLY A 110 7.53 13.67 6.56
CA GLY A 110 8.49 14.68 6.10
C GLY A 110 9.86 14.63 6.77
N ASP A 111 10.05 13.83 7.82
CA ASP A 111 11.34 13.70 8.53
C ASP A 111 12.10 12.41 8.13
N GLY A 112 11.54 11.59 7.24
CA GLY A 112 12.14 10.36 6.72
C GLY A 112 12.77 10.52 5.35
N ASP A 113 12.92 9.38 4.65
CA ASP A 113 13.58 9.32 3.33
C ASP A 113 12.57 9.30 2.17
N VAL A 114 11.26 9.43 2.42
CA VAL A 114 10.25 9.46 1.36
C VAL A 114 10.40 10.71 0.51
N ASP A 115 10.61 10.53 -0.78
CA ASP A 115 10.55 11.65 -1.75
C ASP A 115 9.08 12.04 -2.00
N TRP A 116 8.55 12.87 -1.13
CA TRP A 116 7.17 13.36 -1.19
C TRP A 116 6.86 14.15 -2.47
N ALA A 117 7.86 14.80 -3.07
CA ALA A 117 7.69 15.49 -4.34
C ALA A 117 7.46 14.48 -5.48
N ALA A 118 8.25 13.42 -5.54
CA ALA A 118 8.08 12.34 -6.51
C ALA A 118 6.78 11.56 -6.28
N VAL A 119 6.40 11.29 -5.02
CA VAL A 119 5.12 10.67 -4.67
C VAL A 119 3.94 11.51 -5.17
N ARG A 120 3.95 12.81 -4.87
CA ARG A 120 2.91 13.73 -5.35
C ARG A 120 2.82 13.76 -6.88
N ALA A 121 3.96 13.82 -7.58
CA ALA A 121 4.00 13.79 -9.03
C ALA A 121 3.37 12.50 -9.59
N ALA A 122 3.74 11.34 -9.02
CA ALA A 122 3.18 10.05 -9.43
C ALA A 122 1.66 9.97 -9.20
N LEU A 123 1.15 10.49 -8.09
CA LEU A 123 -0.29 10.52 -7.80
C LEU A 123 -1.06 11.41 -8.81
N VAL A 124 -0.47 12.54 -9.21
CA VAL A 124 -1.04 13.41 -10.27
C VAL A 124 -1.04 12.68 -11.62
N GLU A 125 0.06 12.03 -11.99
CA GLU A 125 0.20 11.27 -13.23
C GLU A 125 -0.86 10.17 -13.38
N ILE A 126 -1.15 9.44 -12.29
CA ILE A 126 -2.18 8.37 -12.33
C ILE A 126 -3.60 8.90 -12.14
N GLY A 127 -3.78 10.22 -11.91
CA GLY A 127 -5.09 10.82 -11.67
C GLY A 127 -5.75 10.33 -10.36
N PHE A 128 -4.95 10.10 -9.30
CA PHE A 128 -5.47 9.58 -8.04
C PHE A 128 -6.49 10.53 -7.42
N ILE A 129 -7.66 9.98 -7.12
CA ILE A 129 -8.73 10.64 -6.36
C ILE A 129 -9.17 9.67 -5.27
N GLY A 130 -8.79 9.94 -4.02
CA GLY A 130 -9.08 9.06 -2.90
C GLY A 130 -8.68 9.64 -1.57
N TRP A 131 -8.85 8.86 -0.53
CA TRP A 131 -8.45 9.22 0.82
C TRP A 131 -6.97 8.94 1.05
N CYS A 132 -6.31 9.90 1.70
CA CYS A 132 -4.98 9.75 2.29
C CYS A 132 -5.14 9.81 3.80
N THR A 133 -4.80 8.73 4.49
CA THR A 133 -4.81 8.66 5.95
C THR A 133 -3.39 8.90 6.45
N ALA A 134 -3.21 9.67 7.50
CA ALA A 134 -1.93 9.73 8.20
C ALA A 134 -1.85 8.58 9.19
N GLU A 135 -1.02 7.58 8.92
CA GLU A 135 -0.74 6.49 9.84
C GLU A 135 0.44 6.84 10.73
N VAL A 136 0.12 7.50 11.82
CA VAL A 136 1.08 8.02 12.80
C VAL A 136 0.61 7.71 14.21
N GLN A 137 1.53 7.83 15.18
CA GLN A 137 1.16 7.67 16.59
C GLN A 137 -0.01 8.60 16.95
N GLY A 138 -1.09 8.03 17.46
CA GLY A 138 -2.26 8.76 17.90
C GLY A 138 -1.99 9.69 19.09
N GLY A 139 -3.01 10.44 19.49
CA GLY A 139 -2.92 11.39 20.60
C GLY A 139 -4.18 12.27 20.70
N ASP A 140 -4.03 13.40 21.35
CA ASP A 140 -5.06 14.42 21.54
C ASP A 140 -5.12 15.44 20.37
N GLY A 141 -5.90 16.52 20.55
CA GLY A 141 -6.04 17.58 19.56
C GLY A 141 -4.73 18.32 19.25
N ALA A 142 -3.82 18.46 20.21
CA ALA A 142 -2.51 19.05 19.99
C ALA A 142 -1.65 18.17 19.10
N ARG A 143 -1.75 16.84 19.28
CA ARG A 143 -1.07 15.86 18.41
C ARG A 143 -1.61 15.92 16.98
N LEU A 144 -2.93 16.05 16.79
CA LEU A 144 -3.54 16.19 15.46
C LEU A 144 -3.02 17.45 14.74
N GLN A 145 -2.90 18.58 15.44
CA GLN A 145 -2.32 19.80 14.87
C GLN A 145 -0.85 19.65 14.49
N ALA A 146 -0.10 18.82 15.21
CA ALA A 146 1.32 18.57 14.90
C ALA A 146 1.52 17.62 13.70
N ILE A 147 0.48 16.87 13.30
CA ILE A 147 0.48 15.96 12.14
C ILE A 147 0.05 16.70 10.87
N ALA A 148 -0.87 17.65 11.00
CA ALA A 148 -1.39 18.44 9.89
C ALA A 148 -0.40 19.49 9.40
#